data_e0629ab82d3bf89ff46c49ab164e8c36
#
_entry.id   e0629ab82d3bf89ff46c49ab164e8c36
#
_cell.length_a   1.000
_cell.length_b   1.000
_cell.length_c   1.000
_cell.angle_alpha   90.00
_cell.angle_beta   90.00
_cell.angle_gamma   90.00
#
_symmetry.space_group_name_H-M   'P 1'
#
loop_
_entity.id
_entity.type
_entity.pdbx_description
1 polymer ?
#
loop_
_entity_poly.entity_id
_entity_poly.type
_entity_poly.pdbx_seq_one_letter_code
_entity_poly.pdbx_strand_id
1 'polypeptide(L)'
;MKKALVVGIDDYNPPNELTGCVNDAIELAALLETNGDGSPNFDVRRMISSEGTITSKNLHEAILELFSGEAETALLYFAGHGILNDETNNGFLVTQDGSNPNWGVSLSGILQQANDAHPNIKSTVILLDSCQSGFAGEVSGLGKSNVSVIGNGVTILTACHKTGFAAEANGHGKFTDIMLDGLVGAASDILGRVTPASLYAHVDQTLGAWEQRPIYKANVQSFVFLREVSPKVPKEVLRRLPTYFPTDAHVFALDPSFEPDRGEEAEKLKDVPVNPDNERIYRELQQCNRHGLVVPTEHEHMWHSAVFSGGCKLTATGAHFRRLAEKKKI
;
A
#
# COMPACT_ATOMS: atom_id res chain seq x y z
N MET A 1 8.16 8.73 -14.48
CA MET A 1 8.60 7.32 -14.47
C MET A 1 8.76 6.89 -13.04
N LYS A 2 8.30 5.69 -12.68
CA LYS A 2 8.57 5.02 -11.41
C LYS A 2 9.58 3.91 -11.66
N LYS A 3 10.56 3.74 -10.78
CA LYS A 3 11.58 2.68 -10.88
C LYS A 3 11.75 1.96 -9.56
N ALA A 4 12.06 0.66 -9.61
CA ALA A 4 12.25 -0.16 -8.45
C ALA A 4 13.48 -1.06 -8.55
N LEU A 5 14.17 -1.25 -7.44
CA LEU A 5 15.17 -2.30 -7.24
C LEU A 5 14.61 -3.27 -6.21
N VAL A 6 14.42 -4.52 -6.62
CA VAL A 6 13.85 -5.58 -5.78
C VAL A 6 14.91 -6.66 -5.57
N VAL A 7 15.29 -6.89 -4.32
CA VAL A 7 16.41 -7.77 -3.95
C VAL A 7 15.93 -8.87 -3.02
N GLY A 8 16.30 -10.13 -3.33
CA GLY A 8 16.02 -11.30 -2.49
C GLY A 8 17.23 -12.22 -2.39
N ILE A 9 17.68 -12.51 -1.17
CA ILE A 9 18.84 -13.37 -0.92
C ILE A 9 18.48 -14.49 0.03
N ASP A 10 18.45 -15.73 -0.47
CA ASP A 10 18.32 -16.96 0.31
C ASP A 10 19.66 -17.65 0.54
N ASP A 11 20.55 -17.63 -0.47
CA ASP A 11 21.79 -18.40 -0.53
C ASP A 11 22.92 -17.71 0.25
N TYR A 12 22.91 -17.82 1.56
CA TYR A 12 24.02 -17.45 2.43
C TYR A 12 24.88 -18.67 2.79
N ASN A 13 26.07 -18.44 3.35
CA ASN A 13 26.93 -19.53 3.80
C ASN A 13 26.25 -20.31 4.95
N PRO A 14 26.25 -21.65 4.89
CA PRO A 14 25.66 -22.48 5.96
C PRO A 14 26.24 -22.15 7.36
N PRO A 15 25.39 -22.16 8.40
CA PRO A 15 23.97 -22.56 8.47
C PRO A 15 22.99 -21.38 8.35
N ASN A 16 23.32 -20.33 7.60
CA ASN A 16 22.57 -19.08 7.59
C ASN A 16 21.66 -18.93 6.37
N GLU A 17 21.34 -20.01 5.67
CA GLU A 17 20.44 -19.99 4.52
C GLU A 17 19.02 -19.54 4.94
N LEU A 18 18.33 -18.83 4.04
CA LEU A 18 16.92 -18.47 4.09
C LEU A 18 16.15 -19.18 2.97
N THR A 19 14.83 -19.14 3.00
CA THR A 19 13.99 -19.91 2.05
C THR A 19 12.88 -19.12 1.39
N GLY A 20 12.63 -17.90 1.82
CA GLY A 20 11.49 -17.08 1.39
C GLY A 20 11.84 -15.83 0.60
N CYS A 21 13.07 -15.32 0.74
CA CYS A 21 13.43 -14.00 0.24
C CYS A 21 13.45 -13.90 -1.30
N VAL A 22 13.86 -14.97 -1.97
CA VAL A 22 13.83 -15.05 -3.45
C VAL A 22 12.38 -15.06 -3.95
N ASN A 23 11.51 -15.86 -3.35
CA ASN A 23 10.07 -15.90 -3.70
C ASN A 23 9.41 -14.54 -3.48
N ASP A 24 9.66 -13.93 -2.33
CA ASP A 24 9.18 -12.59 -1.97
C ASP A 24 9.56 -11.55 -3.03
N ALA A 25 10.83 -11.55 -3.43
CA ALA A 25 11.34 -10.63 -4.44
C ALA A 25 10.69 -10.86 -5.82
N ILE A 26 10.47 -12.11 -6.21
CA ILE A 26 9.82 -12.45 -7.49
C ILE A 26 8.37 -11.96 -7.50
N GLU A 27 7.59 -12.27 -6.47
CA GLU A 27 6.17 -11.91 -6.41
C GLU A 27 5.97 -10.40 -6.26
N LEU A 28 6.78 -9.74 -5.44
CA LEU A 28 6.74 -8.29 -5.30
C LEU A 28 7.08 -7.58 -6.61
N ALA A 29 8.13 -8.02 -7.31
CA ALA A 29 8.51 -7.47 -8.61
C ALA A 29 7.34 -7.56 -9.60
N ALA A 30 6.72 -8.72 -9.74
CA ALA A 30 5.57 -8.94 -10.63
C ALA A 30 4.38 -8.01 -10.30
N LEU A 31 4.07 -7.80 -9.01
CA LEU A 31 3.00 -6.88 -8.61
C LEU A 31 3.36 -5.41 -8.84
N LEU A 32 4.64 -5.03 -8.74
CA LEU A 32 5.07 -3.66 -8.98
C LEU A 32 5.15 -3.31 -10.47
N GLU A 33 5.45 -4.26 -11.35
CA GLU A 33 5.57 -4.02 -12.81
C GLU A 33 4.26 -3.52 -13.42
N THR A 34 3.10 -3.97 -12.90
CA THR A 34 1.79 -3.62 -13.48
C THR A 34 0.78 -3.19 -12.44
N ASN A 35 -0.13 -2.31 -12.84
CA ASN A 35 -1.35 -2.01 -12.11
C ASN A 35 -2.38 -3.15 -12.26
N GLY A 36 -3.47 -3.09 -11.49
CA GLY A 36 -4.53 -4.11 -11.51
C GLY A 36 -5.28 -4.23 -12.84
N ASP A 37 -5.21 -3.22 -13.71
CA ASP A 37 -5.76 -3.23 -15.06
C ASP A 37 -4.76 -3.71 -16.14
N GLY A 38 -3.54 -4.12 -15.72
CA GLY A 38 -2.47 -4.54 -16.60
C GLY A 38 -1.65 -3.40 -17.21
N SER A 39 -1.96 -2.15 -16.90
CA SER A 39 -1.14 -1.01 -17.35
C SER A 39 0.25 -1.01 -16.69
N PRO A 40 1.31 -0.55 -17.39
CA PRO A 40 2.65 -0.44 -16.81
C PRO A 40 2.68 0.44 -15.56
N ASN A 41 3.48 0.06 -14.57
CA ASN A 41 3.62 0.82 -13.32
C ASN A 41 5.08 1.15 -13.01
N PHE A 42 5.86 0.25 -12.38
CA PHE A 42 7.28 0.46 -12.15
C PHE A 42 8.14 -0.19 -13.25
N ASP A 43 9.24 0.45 -13.59
CA ASP A 43 10.38 -0.19 -14.25
C ASP A 43 11.19 -0.91 -13.17
N VAL A 44 11.13 -2.25 -13.15
CA VAL A 44 11.66 -3.08 -12.07
C VAL A 44 12.94 -3.77 -12.48
N ARG A 45 14.02 -3.48 -11.74
CA ARG A 45 15.24 -4.27 -11.75
C ARG A 45 15.19 -5.26 -10.60
N ARG A 46 15.29 -6.57 -10.91
CA ARG A 46 15.33 -7.63 -9.92
C ARG A 46 16.76 -8.15 -9.73
N MET A 47 17.16 -8.39 -8.50
CA MET A 47 18.40 -9.06 -8.11
C MET A 47 18.07 -10.17 -7.12
N ILE A 48 18.19 -11.43 -7.52
CA ILE A 48 17.89 -12.58 -6.67
C ILE A 48 19.07 -13.55 -6.65
N SER A 49 19.33 -14.19 -5.49
CA SER A 49 20.48 -15.07 -5.31
C SER A 49 20.44 -16.30 -6.21
N SER A 50 19.25 -16.78 -6.61
CA SER A 50 19.10 -17.88 -7.56
C SER A 50 19.50 -17.57 -9.00
N GLU A 51 19.65 -16.30 -9.39
CA GLU A 51 20.06 -15.86 -10.73
C GLU A 51 21.53 -15.40 -10.78
N GLY A 52 22.15 -15.19 -9.64
CA GLY A 52 23.57 -14.81 -9.57
C GLY A 52 23.99 -14.33 -8.20
N THR A 53 25.29 -14.26 -7.96
CA THR A 53 25.83 -13.85 -6.66
C THR A 53 25.62 -12.35 -6.44
N ILE A 54 24.98 -12.02 -5.32
CA ILE A 54 24.75 -10.65 -4.88
C ILE A 54 25.86 -10.27 -3.89
N THR A 55 26.81 -9.46 -4.37
CA THR A 55 27.93 -8.97 -3.59
C THR A 55 27.68 -7.55 -3.07
N SER A 56 28.42 -7.14 -2.06
CA SER A 56 28.38 -5.77 -1.54
C SER A 56 28.61 -4.73 -2.65
N LYS A 57 29.51 -5.02 -3.57
CA LYS A 57 29.82 -4.14 -4.70
C LYS A 57 28.65 -4.00 -5.67
N ASN A 58 28.11 -5.11 -6.20
CA ASN A 58 27.08 -5.04 -7.24
C ASN A 58 25.73 -4.54 -6.65
N LEU A 59 25.42 -4.84 -5.40
CA LEU A 59 24.25 -4.29 -4.72
C LEU A 59 24.42 -2.77 -4.49
N HIS A 60 25.57 -2.32 -4.05
CA HIS A 60 25.85 -0.88 -3.88
C HIS A 60 25.72 -0.11 -5.20
N GLU A 61 26.30 -0.66 -6.29
CA GLU A 61 26.20 -0.07 -7.64
C GLU A 61 24.73 0.01 -8.11
N ALA A 62 23.92 -1.03 -7.87
CA ALA A 62 22.51 -1.05 -8.21
C ALA A 62 21.68 -0.01 -7.39
N ILE A 63 22.02 0.19 -6.12
CA ILE A 63 21.36 1.20 -5.27
C ILE A 63 21.76 2.63 -5.74
N LEU A 64 23.03 2.86 -6.11
CA LEU A 64 23.46 4.13 -6.70
C LEU A 64 22.69 4.43 -7.98
N GLU A 65 22.53 3.44 -8.86
CA GLU A 65 21.75 3.58 -10.08
C GLU A 65 20.29 3.87 -9.81
N LEU A 66 19.68 3.18 -8.83
CA LEU A 66 18.29 3.43 -8.39
C LEU A 66 18.10 4.88 -7.99
N PHE A 67 19.01 5.46 -7.22
CA PHE A 67 18.88 6.83 -6.70
C PHE A 67 19.50 7.90 -7.60
N SER A 68 19.95 7.54 -8.83
CA SER A 68 20.48 8.47 -9.83
C SER A 68 19.41 8.98 -10.78
N GLY A 69 19.66 10.14 -11.45
CA GLY A 69 18.77 10.70 -12.47
C GLY A 69 17.41 11.16 -11.96
N GLU A 70 16.43 11.32 -12.86
CA GLU A 70 15.10 11.83 -12.56
C GLU A 70 14.07 10.72 -12.47
N ALA A 71 13.23 10.73 -11.41
CA ALA A 71 12.08 9.85 -11.29
C ALA A 71 10.96 10.48 -10.45
N GLU A 72 9.73 10.04 -10.67
CA GLU A 72 8.62 10.34 -9.79
C GLU A 72 8.75 9.58 -8.47
N THR A 73 9.06 8.28 -8.58
CA THR A 73 9.25 7.40 -7.41
C THR A 73 10.40 6.43 -7.66
N ALA A 74 11.29 6.29 -6.68
CA ALA A 74 12.26 5.21 -6.60
C ALA A 74 11.90 4.30 -5.42
N LEU A 75 11.83 2.98 -5.65
CA LEU A 75 11.53 2.00 -4.63
C LEU A 75 12.68 1.02 -4.47
N LEU A 76 13.20 0.88 -3.25
CA LEU A 76 14.11 -0.19 -2.85
C LEU A 76 13.34 -1.20 -2.01
N TYR A 77 13.35 -2.45 -2.40
CA TYR A 77 12.94 -3.58 -1.57
C TYR A 77 14.11 -4.51 -1.33
N PHE A 78 14.24 -5.00 -0.11
CA PHE A 78 15.24 -5.99 0.26
C PHE A 78 14.64 -7.03 1.20
N ALA A 79 14.76 -8.31 0.82
CA ALA A 79 14.52 -9.46 1.69
C ALA A 79 15.81 -10.26 1.84
N GLY A 80 16.20 -10.53 3.09
CA GLY A 80 17.44 -11.19 3.43
C GLY A 80 17.92 -10.91 4.85
N HIS A 81 19.15 -11.30 5.15
CA HIS A 81 19.73 -11.00 6.46
C HIS A 81 20.03 -9.50 6.64
N GLY A 82 19.69 -9.01 7.83
CA GLY A 82 20.15 -7.73 8.34
C GLY A 82 20.96 -7.91 9.61
N ILE A 83 22.01 -7.11 9.79
CA ILE A 83 22.85 -7.13 10.98
C ILE A 83 23.12 -5.74 11.50
N LEU A 84 23.19 -5.61 12.82
CA LEU A 84 23.68 -4.41 13.49
C LEU A 84 25.15 -4.62 13.88
N ASN A 85 25.99 -3.66 13.54
CA ASN A 85 27.33 -3.59 14.11
C ASN A 85 27.25 -2.76 15.42
N ASP A 86 27.40 -3.42 16.55
CA ASP A 86 27.27 -2.81 17.88
C ASP A 86 28.32 -1.75 18.17
N GLU A 87 29.53 -1.85 17.56
CA GLU A 87 30.61 -0.89 17.76
C GLU A 87 30.31 0.45 17.08
N THR A 88 29.73 0.41 15.89
CA THR A 88 29.41 1.59 15.09
C THR A 88 27.96 2.02 15.19
N ASN A 89 27.10 1.19 15.78
CA ASN A 89 25.65 1.35 15.81
C ASN A 89 25.05 1.56 14.40
N ASN A 90 25.61 0.87 13.40
CA ASN A 90 25.17 0.93 12.01
C ASN A 90 24.60 -0.41 11.56
N GLY A 91 23.42 -0.38 10.93
CA GLY A 91 22.79 -1.56 10.32
C GLY A 91 23.33 -1.81 8.92
N PHE A 92 23.37 -3.07 8.51
CA PHE A 92 23.76 -3.50 7.18
C PHE A 92 22.71 -4.43 6.57
N LEU A 93 22.48 -4.29 5.27
CA LEU A 93 21.89 -5.33 4.44
C LEU A 93 23.01 -6.31 4.10
N VAL A 94 22.88 -7.55 4.56
CA VAL A 94 23.94 -8.56 4.40
C VAL A 94 23.93 -9.08 2.98
N THR A 95 25.13 -9.19 2.37
CA THR A 95 25.32 -9.76 1.03
C THR A 95 26.02 -11.11 1.12
N GLN A 96 25.99 -11.90 0.04
CA GLN A 96 26.58 -13.26 0.02
C GLN A 96 28.08 -13.30 0.25
N ASP A 97 28.81 -12.19 -0.06
CA ASP A 97 30.22 -12.00 0.27
C ASP A 97 30.44 -11.30 1.62
N GLY A 98 29.36 -11.02 2.36
CA GLY A 98 29.44 -10.32 3.64
C GLY A 98 30.21 -11.07 4.70
N SER A 99 31.12 -10.40 5.39
CA SER A 99 31.90 -10.93 6.50
C SER A 99 32.33 -9.81 7.44
N ASN A 100 32.58 -10.14 8.71
CA ASN A 100 33.07 -9.17 9.68
C ASN A 100 34.41 -8.57 9.22
N PRO A 101 34.60 -7.21 9.19
CA PRO A 101 33.64 -6.17 9.59
C PRO A 101 32.72 -5.67 8.44
N ASN A 102 32.86 -6.19 7.20
CA ASN A 102 32.17 -5.72 6.00
C ASN A 102 30.99 -6.63 5.65
N TRP A 103 29.86 -6.46 6.36
CA TRP A 103 28.69 -7.34 6.19
C TRP A 103 27.92 -7.19 4.87
N GLY A 104 28.09 -6.06 4.19
CA GLY A 104 27.33 -5.74 2.97
C GLY A 104 27.14 -4.23 2.79
N VAL A 105 25.92 -3.79 2.45
CA VAL A 105 25.62 -2.37 2.21
C VAL A 105 25.01 -1.73 3.46
N SER A 106 25.60 -0.61 3.91
CA SER A 106 25.15 0.05 5.14
C SER A 106 23.82 0.78 4.97
N LEU A 107 22.91 0.65 5.93
CA LEU A 107 21.63 1.35 5.94
C LEU A 107 21.79 2.87 6.01
N SER A 108 22.80 3.36 6.73
CA SER A 108 23.11 4.81 6.77
C SER A 108 23.54 5.33 5.40
N GLY A 109 24.35 4.57 4.65
CA GLY A 109 24.76 4.92 3.29
C GLY A 109 23.58 4.94 2.31
N ILE A 110 22.71 3.93 2.38
CA ILE A 110 21.48 3.86 1.59
C ILE A 110 20.60 5.09 1.86
N LEU A 111 20.40 5.41 3.13
CA LEU A 111 19.57 6.56 3.50
C LEU A 111 20.18 7.90 3.06
N GLN A 112 21.50 8.04 3.15
CA GLN A 112 22.18 9.25 2.65
C GLN A 112 21.93 9.42 1.15
N GLN A 113 22.10 8.35 0.36
CA GLN A 113 21.81 8.36 -1.09
C GLN A 113 20.35 8.69 -1.38
N ALA A 114 19.40 8.11 -0.63
CA ALA A 114 17.98 8.39 -0.74
C ALA A 114 17.66 9.86 -0.44
N ASN A 115 18.28 10.44 0.58
CA ASN A 115 18.10 11.84 0.93
C ASN A 115 18.69 12.79 -0.13
N ASP A 116 19.86 12.46 -0.66
CA ASP A 116 20.58 13.27 -1.67
C ASP A 116 19.90 13.20 -3.05
N ALA A 117 19.08 12.15 -3.31
CA ALA A 117 18.34 12.00 -4.56
C ALA A 117 17.25 13.07 -4.75
N HIS A 118 16.71 13.65 -3.66
CA HIS A 118 15.73 14.72 -3.74
C HIS A 118 16.41 16.06 -4.14
N PRO A 119 15.85 16.90 -5.05
CA PRO A 119 14.50 16.83 -5.63
C PRO A 119 14.38 16.06 -6.97
N ASN A 120 15.47 15.50 -7.50
CA ASN A 120 15.45 14.80 -8.80
C ASN A 120 14.53 13.56 -8.73
N ILE A 121 14.56 12.86 -7.62
CA ILE A 121 13.58 11.84 -7.28
C ILE A 121 12.59 12.44 -6.29
N LYS A 122 11.32 12.56 -6.70
CA LYS A 122 10.30 13.25 -5.88
C LYS A 122 9.90 12.44 -4.64
N SER A 123 9.94 11.12 -4.74
CA SER A 123 9.57 10.23 -3.66
C SER A 123 10.42 8.97 -3.66
N THR A 124 10.96 8.63 -2.50
CA THR A 124 11.73 7.42 -2.27
C THR A 124 11.03 6.53 -1.27
N VAL A 125 10.83 5.25 -1.61
CA VAL A 125 10.21 4.26 -0.74
C VAL A 125 11.21 3.14 -0.49
N ILE A 126 11.48 2.83 0.77
CA ILE A 126 12.39 1.77 1.20
C ILE A 126 11.60 0.76 2.00
N LEU A 127 11.51 -0.48 1.50
CA LEU A 127 10.81 -1.61 2.11
C LEU A 127 11.86 -2.65 2.51
N LEU A 128 11.95 -2.98 3.80
CA LEU A 128 12.96 -3.90 4.30
C LEU A 128 12.32 -5.07 5.05
N ASP A 129 12.41 -6.25 4.48
CA ASP A 129 12.09 -7.52 5.14
C ASP A 129 13.39 -8.19 5.60
N SER A 130 13.95 -7.66 6.68
CA SER A 130 15.20 -8.15 7.26
C SER A 130 15.25 -7.90 8.76
N CYS A 131 15.99 -8.76 9.47
CA CYS A 131 16.25 -8.57 10.89
C CYS A 131 16.94 -7.23 11.15
N GLN A 132 16.66 -6.60 12.31
CA GLN A 132 17.31 -5.36 12.76
C GLN A 132 17.20 -4.16 11.78
N SER A 133 16.35 -4.26 10.77
CA SER A 133 16.12 -3.18 9.79
C SER A 133 15.53 -1.90 10.42
N GLY A 134 14.98 -2.00 11.63
CA GLY A 134 14.48 -0.86 12.40
C GLY A 134 15.51 0.25 12.66
N PHE A 135 16.82 -0.03 12.49
CA PHE A 135 17.89 0.98 12.52
C PHE A 135 17.92 1.88 11.27
N ALA A 136 17.18 1.56 10.23
CA ALA A 136 17.10 2.40 9.05
C ALA A 136 16.63 3.83 9.43
N GLY A 137 17.45 4.81 9.08
CA GLY A 137 17.21 6.20 9.40
C GLY A 137 17.81 6.70 10.72
N GLU A 138 18.49 5.86 11.51
CA GLU A 138 19.19 6.34 12.68
C GLU A 138 20.55 6.96 12.34
N VAL A 139 20.83 8.11 12.94
CA VAL A 139 22.09 8.82 12.74
C VAL A 139 23.03 8.54 13.90
N SER A 140 24.12 7.84 13.61
CA SER A 140 25.23 7.69 14.53
C SER A 140 25.83 9.06 14.82
N GLY A 141 25.89 9.46 16.11
CA GLY A 141 26.58 10.69 16.52
C GLY A 141 25.71 11.76 17.20
N LEU A 142 24.40 11.67 17.23
CA LEU A 142 23.54 12.58 17.99
C LEU A 142 23.34 12.17 19.47
N GLY A 143 24.09 11.18 19.96
CA GLY A 143 24.10 10.78 21.37
C GLY A 143 22.81 10.20 21.93
N LYS A 144 21.78 9.98 21.10
CA LYS A 144 20.51 9.37 21.46
C LYS A 144 20.13 8.33 20.43
N SER A 145 20.12 7.06 20.81
CA SER A 145 19.85 5.89 19.98
C SER A 145 18.42 5.80 19.37
N ASN A 146 17.58 6.83 19.54
CA ASN A 146 16.16 6.79 19.14
C ASN A 146 15.76 7.95 18.20
N VAL A 147 16.72 8.63 17.57
CA VAL A 147 16.46 9.74 16.64
C VAL A 147 16.74 9.27 15.21
N SER A 148 15.75 9.34 14.36
CA SER A 148 15.91 9.10 12.92
C SER A 148 15.81 10.41 12.14
N VAL A 149 16.75 10.64 11.21
CA VAL A 149 16.71 11.78 10.29
C VAL A 149 16.39 11.24 8.89
N ILE A 150 15.20 11.57 8.41
CA ILE A 150 14.73 11.22 7.07
C ILE A 150 14.53 12.49 6.26
N GLY A 151 15.13 12.52 5.06
CA GLY A 151 15.02 13.63 4.11
C GLY A 151 13.61 13.77 3.51
N ASN A 152 13.42 14.85 2.76
CA ASN A 152 12.16 15.11 2.07
C ASN A 152 11.84 14.02 1.05
N GLY A 153 10.59 13.59 1.01
CA GLY A 153 10.11 12.58 0.07
C GLY A 153 10.43 11.13 0.44
N VAL A 154 11.16 10.88 1.54
CA VAL A 154 11.57 9.52 1.94
C VAL A 154 10.52 8.87 2.84
N THR A 155 10.20 7.62 2.51
CA THR A 155 9.36 6.71 3.32
C THR A 155 10.10 5.41 3.55
N ILE A 156 10.12 4.92 4.78
CA ILE A 156 10.75 3.66 5.17
C ILE A 156 9.70 2.79 5.86
N LEU A 157 9.61 1.54 5.45
CA LEU A 157 8.78 0.50 6.04
C LEU A 157 9.64 -0.73 6.31
N THR A 158 9.67 -1.22 7.55
CA THR A 158 10.50 -2.37 7.92
C THR A 158 9.71 -3.43 8.66
N ALA A 159 10.05 -4.72 8.43
CA ALA A 159 9.40 -5.87 9.05
C ALA A 159 9.53 -5.89 10.58
N CYS A 160 10.67 -5.46 11.10
CA CYS A 160 11.02 -5.65 12.50
C CYS A 160 11.43 -4.34 13.18
N HIS A 161 11.17 -4.31 14.50
CA HIS A 161 11.83 -3.37 15.40
C HIS A 161 13.34 -3.70 15.51
N LYS A 162 14.14 -2.76 16.03
CA LYS A 162 15.60 -2.84 16.19
C LYS A 162 16.14 -4.16 16.77
N THR A 163 15.39 -4.82 17.62
CA THR A 163 15.80 -6.03 18.36
C THR A 163 15.08 -7.30 17.94
N GLY A 164 14.26 -7.23 16.86
CA GLY A 164 13.44 -8.34 16.41
C GLY A 164 14.06 -9.14 15.26
N PHE A 165 13.57 -10.34 15.07
CA PHE A 165 13.88 -11.21 13.94
C PHE A 165 12.69 -11.25 12.98
N ALA A 166 12.94 -11.19 11.67
CA ALA A 166 11.92 -11.44 10.66
C ALA A 166 11.54 -12.93 10.70
N ALA A 167 10.24 -13.22 10.65
CA ALA A 167 9.74 -14.58 10.65
C ALA A 167 9.40 -15.03 9.23
N GLU A 168 9.79 -16.23 8.86
CA GLU A 168 9.39 -16.88 7.61
C GLU A 168 8.26 -17.89 7.88
N ALA A 169 7.29 -17.97 6.98
CA ALA A 169 6.22 -18.96 6.98
C ALA A 169 5.80 -19.28 5.55
N ASN A 170 5.56 -20.56 5.25
CA ASN A 170 5.07 -21.02 3.94
C ASN A 170 5.95 -20.62 2.72
N GLY A 171 7.25 -20.43 2.93
CA GLY A 171 8.17 -20.02 1.86
C GLY A 171 8.16 -18.52 1.56
N HIS A 172 7.65 -17.70 2.47
CA HIS A 172 7.64 -16.25 2.44
C HIS A 172 8.05 -15.65 3.77
N GLY A 173 8.61 -14.44 3.75
CA GLY A 173 8.69 -13.59 4.92
C GLY A 173 7.28 -13.15 5.32
N LYS A 174 6.91 -13.30 6.60
CA LYS A 174 5.56 -12.96 7.08
C LYS A 174 5.16 -11.52 6.77
N PHE A 175 6.10 -10.60 6.86
CA PHE A 175 5.86 -9.20 6.55
C PHE A 175 5.56 -9.00 5.06
N THR A 176 6.34 -9.64 4.18
CA THR A 176 6.15 -9.55 2.74
C THR A 176 4.87 -10.24 2.30
N ASP A 177 4.52 -11.40 2.84
CA ASP A 177 3.25 -12.09 2.54
C ASP A 177 2.04 -11.17 2.77
N ILE A 178 1.99 -10.47 3.92
CA ILE A 178 0.93 -9.49 4.21
C ILE A 178 1.00 -8.28 3.28
N MET A 179 2.21 -7.81 2.92
CA MET A 179 2.36 -6.71 1.95
C MET A 179 1.86 -7.09 0.56
N LEU A 180 2.12 -8.31 0.09
CA LEU A 180 1.65 -8.82 -1.19
C LEU A 180 0.12 -8.83 -1.24
N ASP A 181 -0.56 -9.32 -0.19
CA ASP A 181 -2.01 -9.24 -0.05
C ASP A 181 -2.52 -7.79 -0.13
N GLY A 182 -1.85 -6.89 0.59
CA GLY A 182 -2.15 -5.46 0.55
C GLY A 182 -2.03 -4.86 -0.87
N LEU A 183 -0.98 -5.24 -1.62
CA LEU A 183 -0.73 -4.78 -2.99
C LEU A 183 -1.68 -5.37 -4.03
N VAL A 184 -2.18 -6.59 -3.81
CA VAL A 184 -3.26 -7.18 -4.64
C VAL A 184 -4.54 -6.36 -4.52
N GLY A 185 -4.76 -5.66 -3.39
CA GLY A 185 -5.87 -4.71 -3.24
C GLY A 185 -6.48 -4.62 -1.86
N ALA A 186 -6.10 -5.50 -0.89
CA ALA A 186 -6.64 -5.44 0.47
C ALA A 186 -6.34 -4.10 1.15
N ALA A 187 -5.18 -3.48 0.87
CA ALA A 187 -4.80 -2.16 1.37
C ALA A 187 -5.31 -0.98 0.51
N SER A 188 -6.12 -1.22 -0.53
CA SER A 188 -6.56 -0.16 -1.44
C SER A 188 -7.63 0.75 -0.82
N ASP A 189 -7.55 2.04 -1.15
CA ASP A 189 -8.62 2.99 -0.86
C ASP A 189 -9.84 2.79 -1.79
N ILE A 190 -10.88 3.63 -1.65
CA ILE A 190 -12.08 3.58 -2.49
C ILE A 190 -11.76 3.81 -3.98
N LEU A 191 -10.71 4.56 -4.27
CA LEU A 191 -10.25 4.84 -5.63
C LEU A 191 -9.32 3.77 -6.21
N GLY A 192 -9.06 2.69 -5.45
CA GLY A 192 -8.20 1.58 -5.87
C GLY A 192 -6.70 1.84 -5.68
N ARG A 193 -6.27 2.84 -4.91
CA ARG A 193 -4.87 3.19 -4.74
C ARG A 193 -4.29 2.57 -3.48
N VAL A 194 -3.15 1.90 -3.62
CA VAL A 194 -2.35 1.38 -2.51
C VAL A 194 -1.18 2.33 -2.26
N THR A 195 -1.17 2.99 -1.11
CA THR A 195 -0.10 3.90 -0.69
C THR A 195 0.84 3.22 0.31
N PRO A 196 2.07 3.69 0.53
CA PRO A 196 2.92 3.17 1.60
C PRO A 196 2.25 3.22 2.98
N ALA A 197 1.48 4.27 3.26
CA ALA A 197 0.76 4.41 4.53
C ALA A 197 -0.40 3.42 4.68
N SER A 198 -1.19 3.18 3.62
CA SER A 198 -2.27 2.19 3.65
C SER A 198 -1.72 0.76 3.73
N LEU A 199 -0.57 0.51 3.07
CA LEU A 199 0.12 -0.77 3.15
C LEU A 199 0.63 -1.04 4.58
N TYR A 200 1.25 -0.03 5.22
CA TYR A 200 1.62 -0.13 6.64
C TYR A 200 0.41 -0.41 7.53
N ALA A 201 -0.68 0.34 7.35
CA ALA A 201 -1.88 0.13 8.16
C ALA A 201 -2.46 -1.28 8.00
N HIS A 202 -2.42 -1.83 6.78
CA HIS A 202 -2.85 -3.20 6.50
C HIS A 202 -1.95 -4.23 7.23
N VAL A 203 -0.62 -4.07 7.15
CA VAL A 203 0.33 -4.94 7.87
C VAL A 203 0.12 -4.84 9.38
N ASP A 204 0.01 -3.62 9.93
CA ASP A 204 -0.16 -3.39 11.36
C ASP A 204 -1.47 -3.98 11.90
N GLN A 205 -2.56 -3.91 11.13
CA GLN A 205 -3.86 -4.49 11.50
C GLN A 205 -3.87 -6.03 11.42
N THR A 206 -3.13 -6.60 10.48
CA THR A 206 -3.07 -8.05 10.26
C THR A 206 -2.22 -8.73 11.34
N LEU A 207 -1.17 -8.06 11.83
CA LEU A 207 -0.35 -8.55 12.92
C LEU A 207 -1.10 -8.50 14.24
N GLY A 208 -1.07 -9.57 15.01
CA GLY A 208 -1.70 -9.67 16.32
C GLY A 208 -1.05 -8.73 17.35
N ALA A 209 -1.74 -8.46 18.46
CA ALA A 209 -1.27 -7.55 19.52
C ALA A 209 0.08 -7.95 20.15
N TRP A 210 0.43 -9.23 20.07
CA TRP A 210 1.64 -9.81 20.66
C TRP A 210 2.76 -10.06 19.65
N GLU A 211 2.53 -9.72 18.37
CA GLU A 211 3.54 -9.87 17.33
C GLU A 211 4.42 -8.63 17.22
N GLN A 212 5.58 -8.81 16.59
CA GLN A 212 6.49 -7.70 16.34
C GLN A 212 5.83 -6.69 15.41
N ARG A 213 5.88 -5.43 15.81
CA ARG A 213 5.32 -4.33 15.03
C ARG A 213 6.29 -3.87 13.95
N PRO A 214 5.81 -3.68 12.73
CA PRO A 214 6.58 -3.03 11.68
C PRO A 214 6.87 -1.57 12.06
N ILE A 215 7.93 -1.02 11.52
CA ILE A 215 8.24 0.41 11.68
C ILE A 215 7.89 1.15 10.41
N TYR A 216 7.20 2.28 10.58
CA TYR A 216 6.90 3.23 9.53
C TYR A 216 7.51 4.59 9.86
N LYS A 217 8.38 5.08 8.96
CA LYS A 217 8.98 6.41 9.06
C LYS A 217 8.76 7.13 7.74
N ALA A 218 8.20 8.33 7.75
CA ALA A 218 7.90 9.05 6.53
C ALA A 218 8.06 10.57 6.67
N ASN A 219 8.62 11.19 5.64
CA ASN A 219 8.68 12.64 5.46
C ASN A 219 8.21 12.97 4.04
N VAL A 220 6.91 12.77 3.76
CA VAL A 220 6.32 12.88 2.43
C VAL A 220 5.80 14.29 2.17
N GLN A 221 6.11 14.81 1.00
CA GLN A 221 5.61 16.12 0.52
C GLN A 221 4.68 15.97 -0.70
N SER A 222 4.65 14.79 -1.32
CA SER A 222 3.84 14.47 -2.49
C SER A 222 3.00 13.22 -2.25
N PHE A 223 1.84 13.14 -2.90
CA PHE A 223 1.02 11.95 -2.85
C PHE A 223 1.72 10.82 -3.64
N VAL A 224 1.94 9.69 -2.99
CA VAL A 224 2.60 8.52 -3.56
C VAL A 224 1.69 7.33 -3.45
N PHE A 225 1.54 6.58 -4.54
CA PHE A 225 0.94 5.26 -4.52
C PHE A 225 1.88 4.24 -5.18
N LEU A 226 1.90 3.04 -4.62
CA LEU A 226 2.72 1.93 -5.08
C LEU A 226 2.05 1.20 -6.24
N ARG A 227 0.73 1.04 -6.18
CA ARG A 227 -0.06 0.32 -7.18
C ARG A 227 -1.48 0.87 -7.22
N GLU A 228 -2.09 0.89 -8.39
CA GLU A 228 -3.53 1.06 -8.57
C GLU A 228 -4.18 -0.28 -8.91
N VAL A 229 -5.30 -0.56 -8.28
CA VAL A 229 -6.17 -1.70 -8.58
C VAL A 229 -7.55 -1.17 -8.99
N SER A 230 -8.46 -2.04 -9.38
CA SER A 230 -9.82 -1.62 -9.72
C SER A 230 -10.45 -0.84 -8.57
N PRO A 231 -10.98 0.36 -8.82
CA PRO A 231 -11.64 1.15 -7.79
C PRO A 231 -12.86 0.43 -7.24
N LYS A 232 -13.08 0.51 -5.93
CA LYS A 232 -14.26 -0.08 -5.26
C LYS A 232 -15.56 0.56 -5.73
N VAL A 233 -15.51 1.88 -6.02
CA VAL A 233 -16.60 2.63 -6.64
C VAL A 233 -16.01 3.43 -7.81
N PRO A 234 -16.58 3.34 -9.03
CA PRO A 234 -16.09 4.09 -10.18
C PRO A 234 -16.04 5.59 -9.92
N LYS A 235 -15.00 6.26 -10.43
CA LYS A 235 -14.80 7.70 -10.26
C LYS A 235 -16.01 8.51 -10.78
N GLU A 236 -16.66 8.03 -11.83
CA GLU A 236 -17.84 8.66 -12.42
C GLU A 236 -19.04 8.64 -11.46
N VAL A 237 -19.21 7.55 -10.70
CA VAL A 237 -20.25 7.43 -9.67
C VAL A 237 -19.95 8.39 -8.52
N LEU A 238 -18.69 8.42 -8.04
CA LEU A 238 -18.29 9.36 -6.98
C LEU A 238 -18.50 10.81 -7.37
N ARG A 239 -18.22 11.18 -8.64
CA ARG A 239 -18.43 12.54 -9.16
C ARG A 239 -19.91 12.95 -9.20
N ARG A 240 -20.84 11.99 -9.25
CA ARG A 240 -22.29 12.26 -9.20
C ARG A 240 -22.85 12.38 -7.78
N LEU A 241 -22.09 12.04 -6.74
CA LEU A 241 -22.56 12.18 -5.36
C LEU A 241 -23.08 13.58 -5.01
N PRO A 242 -22.46 14.70 -5.43
CA PRO A 242 -23.03 16.04 -5.17
C PRO A 242 -24.39 16.28 -5.83
N THR A 243 -24.70 15.60 -6.94
CA THR A 243 -26.01 15.67 -7.60
C THR A 243 -27.08 14.91 -6.81
N TYR A 244 -26.73 13.75 -6.27
CA TYR A 244 -27.64 12.93 -5.46
C TYR A 244 -27.82 13.49 -4.05
N PHE A 245 -26.74 14.02 -3.48
CA PHE A 245 -26.70 14.58 -2.14
C PHE A 245 -26.18 16.03 -2.18
N PRO A 246 -27.06 17.03 -2.39
CA PRO A 246 -26.67 18.45 -2.45
C PRO A 246 -25.95 18.92 -1.17
N THR A 247 -26.26 18.31 -0.02
CA THR A 247 -25.57 18.56 1.25
C THR A 247 -25.18 17.24 1.91
N ASP A 248 -24.25 17.27 2.87
CA ASP A 248 -23.82 16.08 3.60
C ASP A 248 -24.96 15.43 4.42
N ALA A 249 -25.96 16.24 4.84
CA ALA A 249 -27.11 15.79 5.62
C ALA A 249 -28.34 15.43 4.75
N HIS A 250 -28.23 15.56 3.43
CA HIS A 250 -29.36 15.28 2.54
C HIS A 250 -29.76 13.81 2.61
N VAL A 251 -31.06 13.56 2.69
CA VAL A 251 -31.65 12.22 2.53
C VAL A 251 -32.21 12.14 1.11
N PHE A 252 -31.66 11.21 0.33
CA PHE A 252 -32.14 10.93 -1.02
C PHE A 252 -33.36 10.01 -0.92
N ALA A 253 -34.53 10.50 -1.35
CA ALA A 253 -35.77 9.74 -1.32
C ALA A 253 -35.74 8.62 -2.37
N LEU A 254 -36.19 7.46 -1.99
CA LEU A 254 -36.36 6.28 -2.84
C LEU A 254 -37.85 5.93 -2.87
N ASP A 255 -38.29 5.33 -3.97
CA ASP A 255 -39.62 4.78 -4.15
C ASP A 255 -39.57 3.54 -5.07
N PRO A 256 -40.68 2.78 -5.24
CA PRO A 256 -40.68 1.56 -6.02
C PRO A 256 -40.28 1.69 -7.50
N SER A 257 -40.21 2.92 -8.04
CA SER A 257 -39.76 3.13 -9.43
C SER A 257 -38.24 2.91 -9.60
N PHE A 258 -37.48 2.89 -8.48
CA PHE A 258 -36.04 2.65 -8.47
C PHE A 258 -35.66 1.15 -8.53
N GLU A 259 -36.56 0.25 -8.09
CA GLU A 259 -36.26 -1.18 -7.92
C GLU A 259 -37.06 -2.04 -8.90
N PRO A 260 -36.38 -2.68 -9.87
CA PRO A 260 -37.04 -3.56 -10.83
C PRO A 260 -37.44 -4.93 -10.22
N ASP A 261 -36.66 -5.43 -9.28
CA ASP A 261 -36.96 -6.68 -8.58
C ASP A 261 -37.66 -6.39 -7.25
N ARG A 262 -38.99 -6.57 -7.27
CA ARG A 262 -39.86 -6.25 -6.12
C ARG A 262 -40.26 -7.48 -5.31
N GLY A 263 -39.75 -8.65 -5.68
CA GLY A 263 -40.03 -9.91 -4.97
C GLY A 263 -41.50 -10.15 -4.75
N GLU A 264 -41.92 -10.46 -3.50
CA GLU A 264 -43.32 -10.72 -3.11
C GLU A 264 -44.23 -9.49 -3.20
N GLU A 265 -43.66 -8.28 -3.24
CA GLU A 265 -44.46 -7.05 -3.37
C GLU A 265 -44.77 -6.67 -4.82
N ALA A 266 -44.29 -7.45 -5.80
CA ALA A 266 -44.45 -7.15 -7.22
C ALA A 266 -45.93 -6.97 -7.64
N GLU A 267 -46.87 -7.81 -7.15
CA GLU A 267 -48.28 -7.70 -7.47
C GLU A 267 -48.91 -6.43 -6.89
N LYS A 268 -48.52 -6.03 -5.67
CA LYS A 268 -49.03 -4.81 -5.03
C LYS A 268 -48.51 -3.52 -5.68
N LEU A 269 -47.34 -3.60 -6.34
CA LEU A 269 -46.64 -2.49 -6.95
C LEU A 269 -46.73 -2.49 -8.49
N LYS A 270 -47.57 -3.32 -9.08
CA LYS A 270 -47.70 -3.47 -10.55
C LYS A 270 -48.08 -2.17 -11.27
N ASP A 271 -48.82 -1.28 -10.59
CA ASP A 271 -49.25 0.00 -11.14
C ASP A 271 -48.17 1.12 -11.04
N VAL A 272 -47.05 0.84 -10.40
CA VAL A 272 -45.89 1.75 -10.32
C VAL A 272 -44.84 1.31 -11.34
N PRO A 273 -44.69 1.96 -12.49
CA PRO A 273 -43.71 1.55 -13.50
C PRO A 273 -42.26 1.80 -12.96
N VAL A 274 -41.36 0.89 -13.33
CA VAL A 274 -39.94 1.13 -13.12
C VAL A 274 -39.46 2.23 -14.04
N ASN A 275 -38.70 3.19 -13.51
CA ASN A 275 -38.09 4.27 -14.27
C ASN A 275 -36.62 3.91 -14.57
N PRO A 276 -36.20 3.78 -15.84
CA PRO A 276 -34.82 3.42 -16.19
C PRO A 276 -33.75 4.38 -15.64
N ASP A 277 -34.05 5.68 -15.53
CA ASP A 277 -33.11 6.64 -14.94
C ASP A 277 -32.99 6.44 -13.43
N ASN A 278 -34.10 6.17 -12.73
CA ASN A 278 -34.12 5.87 -11.31
C ASN A 278 -33.38 4.53 -11.04
N GLU A 279 -33.62 3.50 -11.86
CA GLU A 279 -32.90 2.24 -11.76
C GLU A 279 -31.38 2.42 -11.89
N ARG A 280 -30.92 3.22 -12.86
CA ARG A 280 -29.49 3.54 -13.02
C ARG A 280 -28.92 4.24 -11.78
N ILE A 281 -29.61 5.27 -11.27
CA ILE A 281 -29.20 5.98 -10.03
C ILE A 281 -29.14 4.99 -8.86
N TYR A 282 -30.13 4.14 -8.75
CA TYR A 282 -30.22 3.18 -7.66
C TYR A 282 -29.07 2.16 -7.67
N ARG A 283 -28.70 1.65 -8.84
CA ARG A 283 -27.53 0.76 -8.99
C ARG A 283 -26.24 1.44 -8.52
N GLU A 284 -26.08 2.74 -8.81
CA GLU A 284 -24.93 3.52 -8.33
C GLU A 284 -24.96 3.71 -6.81
N LEU A 285 -26.13 4.01 -6.24
CA LEU A 285 -26.30 4.13 -4.79
C LEU A 285 -26.10 2.78 -4.07
N GLN A 286 -26.55 1.66 -4.65
CA GLN A 286 -26.27 0.32 -4.14
C GLN A 286 -24.77 0.02 -4.16
N GLN A 287 -24.05 0.41 -5.22
CA GLN A 287 -22.60 0.26 -5.28
C GLN A 287 -21.90 1.08 -4.17
N CYS A 288 -22.33 2.32 -3.97
CA CYS A 288 -21.87 3.15 -2.85
C CYS A 288 -22.20 2.52 -1.48
N ASN A 289 -23.37 1.90 -1.34
CA ASN A 289 -23.77 1.22 -0.10
C ASN A 289 -22.89 0.02 0.21
N ARG A 290 -22.57 -0.84 -0.78
CA ARG A 290 -21.69 -2.01 -0.63
C ARG A 290 -20.30 -1.63 -0.08
N HIS A 291 -19.86 -0.41 -0.32
CA HIS A 291 -18.57 0.10 0.12
C HIS A 291 -18.66 1.15 1.24
N GLY A 292 -19.80 1.19 1.94
CA GLY A 292 -19.98 2.01 3.14
C GLY A 292 -19.98 3.52 2.90
N LEU A 293 -20.33 3.99 1.69
CA LEU A 293 -20.46 5.42 1.38
C LEU A 293 -21.90 5.92 1.59
N VAL A 294 -22.88 5.05 1.42
CA VAL A 294 -24.31 5.33 1.53
C VAL A 294 -24.94 4.29 2.44
N VAL A 295 -25.92 4.67 3.25
CA VAL A 295 -26.71 3.76 4.06
C VAL A 295 -28.20 4.11 3.94
N PRO A 296 -29.09 3.11 3.98
CA PRO A 296 -30.52 3.37 4.07
C PRO A 296 -30.89 4.07 5.39
N THR A 297 -32.04 4.73 5.45
CA THR A 297 -32.46 5.53 6.63
C THR A 297 -33.48 4.80 7.50
N GLU A 298 -34.60 4.36 6.94
CA GLU A 298 -35.72 3.77 7.68
C GLU A 298 -35.65 2.24 7.74
N HIS A 299 -34.81 1.61 6.91
CA HIS A 299 -34.71 0.16 6.74
C HIS A 299 -33.26 -0.31 6.85
N GLU A 300 -33.04 -1.59 7.09
CA GLU A 300 -31.70 -2.18 7.16
C GLU A 300 -31.05 -2.33 5.77
N HIS A 301 -31.89 -2.49 4.71
CA HIS A 301 -31.41 -2.76 3.36
C HIS A 301 -31.93 -1.73 2.36
N MET A 302 -31.10 -1.41 1.37
CA MET A 302 -31.45 -0.50 0.29
C MET A 302 -32.70 -0.94 -0.48
N TRP A 303 -32.87 -2.25 -0.68
CA TRP A 303 -34.04 -2.82 -1.33
C TRP A 303 -35.36 -2.43 -0.62
N HIS A 304 -35.42 -2.59 0.72
CA HIS A 304 -36.58 -2.19 1.48
C HIS A 304 -36.84 -0.68 1.41
N SER A 305 -35.77 0.13 1.42
CA SER A 305 -35.92 1.57 1.27
C SER A 305 -36.49 1.97 -0.10
N ALA A 306 -36.17 1.25 -1.16
CA ALA A 306 -36.79 1.50 -2.47
C ALA A 306 -38.25 1.00 -2.51
N VAL A 307 -38.49 -0.26 -2.14
CA VAL A 307 -39.83 -0.89 -2.23
C VAL A 307 -40.86 -0.22 -1.34
N PHE A 308 -40.46 0.25 -0.15
CA PHE A 308 -41.36 0.85 0.84
C PHE A 308 -41.23 2.38 0.96
N SER A 309 -40.70 3.04 -0.07
CA SER A 309 -40.64 4.51 -0.20
C SER A 309 -39.91 5.18 0.97
N GLY A 310 -38.77 4.64 1.37
CA GLY A 310 -37.87 5.21 2.34
C GLY A 310 -36.79 6.12 1.69
N GLY A 311 -35.60 6.12 2.28
CA GLY A 311 -34.50 6.93 1.77
C GLY A 311 -33.12 6.33 2.03
N CYS A 312 -32.10 7.04 1.54
CA CYS A 312 -30.73 6.76 1.88
C CYS A 312 -29.93 8.05 2.13
N LYS A 313 -28.84 7.95 2.89
CA LYS A 313 -27.98 9.10 3.23
C LYS A 313 -26.51 8.74 3.15
N LEU A 314 -25.68 9.75 3.11
CA LEU A 314 -24.23 9.58 3.15
C LEU A 314 -23.76 9.14 4.55
N THR A 315 -22.77 8.25 4.57
CA THR A 315 -21.93 8.03 5.75
C THR A 315 -20.88 9.14 5.87
N ALA A 316 -20.10 9.16 6.95
CA ALA A 316 -18.97 10.10 7.07
C ALA A 316 -17.98 9.96 5.89
N THR A 317 -17.70 8.72 5.45
CA THR A 317 -16.85 8.43 4.29
C THR A 317 -17.52 8.92 3.00
N GLY A 318 -18.81 8.66 2.81
CA GLY A 318 -19.57 9.16 1.66
C GLY A 318 -19.58 10.68 1.56
N ALA A 319 -19.79 11.37 2.69
CA ALA A 319 -19.72 12.83 2.77
C ALA A 319 -18.32 13.37 2.41
N HIS A 320 -17.26 12.68 2.82
CA HIS A 320 -15.89 13.01 2.42
C HIS A 320 -15.72 12.95 0.90
N PHE A 321 -16.11 11.83 0.26
CA PHE A 321 -16.00 11.67 -1.20
C PHE A 321 -16.91 12.64 -1.96
N ARG A 322 -18.12 12.92 -1.46
CA ARG A 322 -18.99 13.97 -1.99
C ARG A 322 -18.26 15.32 -2.05
N ARG A 323 -17.64 15.74 -0.94
CA ARG A 323 -16.87 17.01 -0.88
C ARG A 323 -15.64 17.01 -1.80
N LEU A 324 -14.96 15.87 -1.97
CA LEU A 324 -13.86 15.76 -2.94
C LEU A 324 -14.35 15.94 -4.38
N ALA A 325 -15.50 15.33 -4.72
CA ALA A 325 -16.13 15.49 -6.05
C ALA A 325 -16.57 16.93 -6.30
N GLU A 326 -17.25 17.57 -5.32
CA GLU A 326 -17.67 18.97 -5.39
C GLU A 326 -16.48 19.92 -5.64
N LYS A 327 -15.33 19.63 -5.01
CA LYS A 327 -14.07 20.39 -5.17
C LYS A 327 -13.25 19.96 -6.40
N LYS A 328 -13.77 19.08 -7.26
CA LYS A 328 -13.10 18.53 -8.46
C LYS A 328 -11.73 17.92 -8.14
N LYS A 329 -11.61 17.21 -7.01
CA LYS A 329 -10.39 16.51 -6.58
C LYS A 329 -10.39 15.03 -6.95
N ILE A 330 -11.49 14.53 -7.49
CA ILE A 330 -11.65 13.18 -8.05
C ILE A 330 -12.41 13.21 -9.36
#